data_efe80e27138f83445f13a2b40396b8ee
#
_entry.id   efe80e27138f83445f13a2b40396b8ee
#
_cell.length_a   1.000
_cell.length_b   1.000
_cell.length_c   1.000
_cell.angle_alpha   90.00
_cell.angle_beta   90.00
_cell.angle_gamma   90.00
#
_symmetry.space_group_name_H-M   'P 1'
#
loop_
_entity.id
_entity.type
_entity.pdbx_description
1 polymer ?
#
loop_
_entity_poly.entity_id
_entity_poly.type
_entity_poly.pdbx_seq_one_letter_code
_entity_poly.pdbx_strand_id
1 'polypeptide(L)'
;MIPIQVVTLFIASLTKPEKLSEAVSLKKSKVFLYLLFLALITAIPSIIKGVNVLNDFQKVSTKIPEFKIEEGVLKTKDAEKSFIYQTNSLIFTFDPNGEQSEKDVDQHAIGSVSSLALLKDRFYFKSAVNSYNFKYSELAGLKNSDYGDLMGIFSMLHGFIIGFTIFMLLVAAIIETLINTLLYTIFANLLCLLARRTMTFAANCSIALFASTLPTLFFAFLNSFGLFPPFQTQIGLIVTLFFYYYAIKSIPKNS
;
A
#
# COMPACT_ATOMS: atom_id res chain seq x y z
N MET A 1 17.96 16.60 -12.85
CA MET A 1 18.24 17.73 -11.92
C MET A 1 16.92 18.30 -11.44
N ILE A 2 16.60 18.22 -10.13
CA ILE A 2 15.35 18.78 -9.58
C ILE A 2 15.44 20.30 -9.68
N PRO A 3 14.45 20.99 -10.27
CA PRO A 3 14.50 22.44 -10.42
C PRO A 3 14.49 23.14 -9.05
N ILE A 4 15.36 24.13 -8.85
CA ILE A 4 15.51 24.91 -7.60
C ILE A 4 14.13 25.37 -7.05
N GLN A 5 13.21 25.79 -7.91
CA GLN A 5 11.85 26.19 -7.53
C GLN A 5 11.03 25.07 -6.84
N VAL A 6 11.17 23.82 -7.29
CA VAL A 6 10.46 22.67 -6.68
C VAL A 6 11.01 22.38 -5.29
N VAL A 7 12.33 22.46 -5.11
CA VAL A 7 12.97 22.29 -3.79
C VAL A 7 12.54 23.41 -2.84
N THR A 8 12.51 24.66 -3.31
CA THR A 8 12.04 25.79 -2.49
C THR A 8 10.60 25.60 -2.05
N LEU A 9 9.72 25.15 -2.94
CA LEU A 9 8.32 24.89 -2.62
C LEU A 9 8.15 23.66 -1.70
N PHE A 10 8.98 22.63 -1.86
CA PHE A 10 9.01 21.50 -0.92
C PHE A 10 9.34 21.96 0.49
N ILE A 11 10.38 22.78 0.67
CA ILE A 11 10.72 23.34 1.99
C ILE A 11 9.60 24.25 2.49
N ALA A 12 9.02 25.07 1.62
CA ALA A 12 7.91 25.94 1.97
C ALA A 12 6.66 25.17 2.41
N SER A 13 6.39 24.00 1.84
CA SER A 13 5.28 23.13 2.22
C SER A 13 5.39 22.59 3.65
N LEU A 14 6.56 22.66 4.27
CA LEU A 14 6.80 22.24 5.65
C LEU A 14 6.84 23.42 6.63
N THR A 15 7.18 24.63 6.17
CA THR A 15 7.53 25.75 7.07
C THR A 15 6.82 27.06 6.79
N LYS A 16 6.44 27.33 5.53
CA LYS A 16 5.93 28.64 5.08
C LYS A 16 4.81 28.47 4.05
N PRO A 17 3.60 28.05 4.48
CA PRO A 17 2.51 27.72 3.55
C PRO A 17 2.08 28.88 2.65
N GLU A 18 2.32 30.13 3.04
CA GLU A 18 2.00 31.31 2.21
C GLU A 18 2.76 31.32 0.87
N LYS A 19 3.97 30.75 0.85
CA LYS A 19 4.78 30.65 -0.38
C LYS A 19 4.27 29.62 -1.38
N LEU A 20 3.37 28.72 -0.97
CA LEU A 20 2.80 27.73 -1.87
C LEU A 20 1.96 28.36 -3.00
N SER A 21 1.55 29.62 -2.86
CA SER A 21 0.94 30.40 -3.95
C SER A 21 1.82 30.48 -5.20
N GLU A 22 3.16 30.40 -5.06
CA GLU A 22 4.11 30.41 -6.16
C GLU A 22 4.00 29.13 -7.04
N ALA A 23 3.38 28.04 -6.52
CA ALA A 23 3.16 26.82 -7.27
C ALA A 23 2.25 27.01 -8.51
N VAL A 24 1.44 28.07 -8.52
CA VAL A 24 0.60 28.44 -9.67
C VAL A 24 1.42 28.70 -10.92
N SER A 25 2.63 29.25 -10.78
CA SER A 25 3.52 29.59 -11.89
C SER A 25 4.34 28.41 -12.42
N LEU A 26 4.25 27.24 -11.78
CA LEU A 26 5.01 26.08 -12.20
C LEU A 26 4.50 25.49 -13.53
N LYS A 27 5.43 25.04 -14.36
CA LYS A 27 5.11 24.25 -15.54
C LYS A 27 4.45 22.91 -15.12
N LYS A 28 3.43 22.48 -15.86
CA LYS A 28 2.70 21.21 -15.59
C LYS A 28 3.62 19.99 -15.43
N SER A 29 4.70 19.92 -16.21
CA SER A 29 5.69 18.86 -16.10
C SER A 29 6.39 18.81 -14.74
N LYS A 30 6.67 19.99 -14.12
CA LYS A 30 7.27 20.04 -12.79
C LYS A 30 6.29 19.61 -11.70
N VAL A 31 5.02 19.97 -11.85
CA VAL A 31 3.94 19.54 -10.95
C VAL A 31 3.76 18.02 -11.03
N PHE A 32 3.77 17.46 -12.25
CA PHE A 32 3.69 16.02 -12.46
C PHE A 32 4.88 15.26 -11.87
N LEU A 33 6.11 15.77 -12.06
CA LEU A 33 7.31 15.19 -11.44
C LEU A 33 7.22 15.21 -9.90
N TYR A 34 6.65 16.29 -9.36
CA TYR A 34 6.45 16.38 -7.91
C TYR A 34 5.40 15.38 -7.40
N LEU A 35 4.32 15.17 -8.17
CA LEU A 35 3.34 14.11 -7.88
C LEU A 35 4.01 12.73 -7.84
N LEU A 36 4.84 12.41 -8.84
CA LEU A 36 5.59 11.16 -8.85
C LEU A 36 6.55 11.03 -7.64
N PHE A 37 7.18 12.13 -7.25
CA PHE A 37 8.03 12.16 -6.06
C PHE A 37 7.24 11.84 -4.78
N LEU A 38 6.07 12.44 -4.59
CA LEU A 38 5.20 12.12 -3.45
C LEU A 38 4.68 10.68 -3.51
N ALA A 39 4.34 10.19 -4.70
CA ALA A 39 3.93 8.79 -4.90
C ALA A 39 5.04 7.80 -4.51
N LEU A 40 6.30 8.11 -4.84
CA LEU A 40 7.44 7.30 -4.41
C LEU A 40 7.54 7.23 -2.88
N ILE A 41 7.36 8.36 -2.19
CA ILE A 41 7.36 8.41 -0.72
C ILE A 41 6.21 7.58 -0.15
N THR A 42 5.01 7.72 -0.71
CA THR A 42 3.82 6.95 -0.29
C THR A 42 4.01 5.44 -0.51
N ALA A 43 4.77 5.04 -1.55
CA ALA A 43 5.04 3.63 -1.84
C ALA A 43 5.98 2.95 -0.82
N ILE A 44 6.89 3.71 -0.18
CA ILE A 44 7.94 3.15 0.70
C ILE A 44 7.38 2.19 1.75
N PRO A 45 6.37 2.54 2.57
CA PRO A 45 5.85 1.63 3.60
C PRO A 45 5.30 0.33 3.02
N SER A 46 4.57 0.44 1.91
CA SER A 46 3.97 -0.71 1.23
C SER A 46 5.02 -1.63 0.62
N ILE A 47 6.08 -1.06 0.04
CA ILE A 47 7.22 -1.82 -0.52
C ILE A 47 7.95 -2.57 0.59
N ILE A 48 8.28 -1.89 1.70
CA ILE A 48 8.95 -2.52 2.85
C ILE A 48 8.11 -3.71 3.34
N LYS A 49 6.81 -3.50 3.56
CA LYS A 49 5.91 -4.55 4.02
C LYS A 49 5.78 -5.70 3.02
N GLY A 50 5.58 -5.39 1.74
CA GLY A 50 5.43 -6.40 0.69
C GLY A 50 6.69 -7.26 0.51
N VAL A 51 7.87 -6.64 0.48
CA VAL A 51 9.15 -7.36 0.38
C VAL A 51 9.39 -8.24 1.61
N ASN A 52 9.09 -7.76 2.81
CA ASN A 52 9.23 -8.55 4.03
C ASN A 52 8.31 -9.79 4.02
N VAL A 53 7.06 -9.64 3.60
CA VAL A 53 6.12 -10.77 3.47
C VAL A 53 6.63 -11.79 2.47
N LEU A 54 7.13 -11.37 1.31
CA LEU A 54 7.67 -12.28 0.28
C LEU A 54 8.93 -13.01 0.76
N ASN A 55 9.84 -12.32 1.45
CA ASN A 55 11.05 -12.91 2.02
C ASN A 55 10.69 -13.92 3.13
N ASP A 56 9.72 -13.60 3.96
CA ASP A 56 9.26 -14.50 5.01
C ASP A 56 8.53 -15.71 4.42
N PHE A 57 7.75 -15.53 3.34
CA PHE A 57 7.15 -16.62 2.61
C PHE A 57 8.22 -17.57 2.02
N GLN A 58 9.31 -17.03 1.48
CA GLN A 58 10.41 -17.87 1.00
C GLN A 58 11.02 -18.73 2.12
N LYS A 59 11.20 -18.18 3.33
CA LYS A 59 11.68 -18.96 4.49
C LYS A 59 10.69 -20.06 4.88
N VAL A 60 9.39 -19.75 4.81
CA VAL A 60 8.33 -20.70 5.10
C VAL A 60 8.29 -21.82 4.06
N SER A 61 8.40 -21.48 2.77
CA SER A 61 8.30 -22.44 1.67
C SER A 61 9.32 -23.59 1.78
N THR A 62 10.50 -23.33 2.36
CA THR A 62 11.52 -24.36 2.60
C THR A 62 11.17 -25.35 3.72
N LYS A 63 10.14 -25.04 4.52
CA LYS A 63 9.68 -25.85 5.65
C LYS A 63 8.39 -26.61 5.37
N ILE A 64 7.74 -26.30 4.25
CA ILE A 64 6.53 -26.99 3.82
C ILE A 64 6.93 -28.39 3.32
N PRO A 65 6.36 -29.47 3.91
CA PRO A 65 6.63 -30.81 3.44
C PRO A 65 6.04 -31.05 2.05
N GLU A 66 6.48 -32.11 1.37
CA GLU A 66 5.86 -32.52 0.11
C GLU A 66 4.40 -32.90 0.33
N PHE A 67 3.51 -32.24 -0.38
CA PHE A 67 2.06 -32.48 -0.30
C PHE A 67 1.45 -32.56 -1.70
N LYS A 68 0.27 -33.17 -1.79
CA LYS A 68 -0.57 -33.24 -2.98
C LYS A 68 -1.98 -32.81 -2.63
N ILE A 69 -2.70 -32.28 -3.61
CA ILE A 69 -4.14 -32.08 -3.48
C ILE A 69 -4.84 -33.13 -4.33
N GLU A 70 -5.51 -34.05 -3.67
CA GLU A 70 -6.28 -35.13 -4.29
C GLU A 70 -7.74 -35.01 -3.86
N GLU A 71 -8.66 -35.01 -4.83
CA GLU A 71 -10.10 -34.91 -4.59
C GLU A 71 -10.50 -33.67 -3.75
N GLY A 72 -9.75 -32.56 -3.90
CA GLY A 72 -10.02 -31.35 -3.15
C GLY A 72 -9.53 -31.38 -1.68
N VAL A 73 -8.67 -32.34 -1.34
CA VAL A 73 -8.12 -32.50 0.01
C VAL A 73 -6.59 -32.51 -0.05
N LEU A 74 -5.97 -31.76 0.86
CA LEU A 74 -4.52 -31.74 1.03
C LEU A 74 -4.07 -33.04 1.71
N LYS A 75 -3.15 -33.77 1.05
CA LYS A 75 -2.55 -35.01 1.55
C LYS A 75 -1.03 -34.88 1.56
N THR A 76 -0.40 -35.47 2.57
CA THR A 76 1.06 -35.58 2.70
C THR A 76 1.50 -37.02 2.49
N LYS A 77 2.76 -37.26 2.06
CA LYS A 77 3.32 -38.61 1.89
C LYS A 77 3.41 -39.37 3.21
N ASP A 78 3.79 -38.68 4.27
CA ASP A 78 3.85 -39.20 5.63
C ASP A 78 2.76 -38.52 6.47
N ALA A 79 2.31 -39.17 7.55
CA ALA A 79 1.30 -38.62 8.47
C ALA A 79 1.90 -37.44 9.26
N GLU A 80 2.17 -36.36 8.54
CA GLU A 80 2.74 -35.15 9.14
C GLU A 80 1.73 -34.43 10.02
N LYS A 81 2.22 -33.90 11.14
CA LYS A 81 1.42 -33.14 12.08
C LYS A 81 1.18 -31.71 11.56
N SER A 82 0.00 -31.20 11.86
CA SER A 82 -0.29 -29.78 11.68
C SER A 82 0.73 -28.92 12.45
N PHE A 83 1.21 -27.83 11.84
CA PHE A 83 2.14 -26.92 12.49
C PHE A 83 1.87 -25.46 12.12
N ILE A 84 2.28 -24.57 13.00
CA ILE A 84 2.23 -23.13 12.80
C ILE A 84 3.66 -22.59 12.83
N TYR A 85 4.02 -21.82 11.81
CA TYR A 85 5.31 -21.15 11.72
C TYR A 85 5.11 -19.64 11.68
N GLN A 86 5.66 -18.95 12.65
CA GLN A 86 5.53 -17.50 12.77
C GLN A 86 6.84 -16.79 12.42
N THR A 87 6.72 -15.76 11.60
CA THR A 87 7.78 -14.80 11.29
C THR A 87 7.36 -13.40 11.76
N ASN A 88 8.18 -12.39 11.47
CA ASN A 88 7.85 -11.01 11.81
C ASN A 88 6.68 -10.43 10.98
N SER A 89 6.45 -10.92 9.76
CA SER A 89 5.46 -10.37 8.83
C SER A 89 4.42 -11.39 8.37
N LEU A 90 4.63 -12.68 8.63
CA LEU A 90 3.77 -13.76 8.15
C LEU A 90 3.61 -14.83 9.24
N ILE A 91 2.37 -15.27 9.46
CA ILE A 91 2.04 -16.50 10.18
C ILE A 91 1.61 -17.53 9.15
N PHE A 92 2.29 -18.65 9.12
CA PHE A 92 1.99 -19.76 8.22
C PHE A 92 1.42 -20.94 9.02
N THR A 93 0.27 -21.44 8.59
CA THR A 93 -0.36 -22.64 9.16
C THR A 93 -0.41 -23.73 8.10
N PHE A 94 0.12 -24.91 8.42
CA PHE A 94 0.01 -26.12 7.61
C PHE A 94 -0.83 -27.13 8.37
N ASP A 95 -1.99 -27.51 7.82
CA ASP A 95 -2.94 -28.38 8.51
C ASP A 95 -3.58 -29.41 7.57
N PRO A 96 -2.85 -30.51 7.27
CA PRO A 96 -3.39 -31.60 6.46
C PRO A 96 -4.45 -32.42 7.19
N ASN A 97 -4.49 -32.35 8.52
CA ASN A 97 -5.37 -33.17 9.35
C ASN A 97 -6.76 -32.54 9.56
N GLY A 98 -6.88 -31.22 9.38
CA GLY A 98 -8.11 -30.47 9.64
C GLY A 98 -8.33 -30.18 11.13
N GLU A 99 -7.22 -29.97 11.86
CA GLU A 99 -7.22 -29.62 13.28
C GLU A 99 -7.47 -28.12 13.50
N GLN A 100 -7.23 -27.30 12.46
CA GLN A 100 -7.34 -25.85 12.49
C GLN A 100 -8.46 -25.36 11.57
N SER A 101 -9.26 -24.46 12.07
CA SER A 101 -10.28 -23.73 11.30
C SER A 101 -9.77 -22.35 10.88
N GLU A 102 -10.48 -21.68 9.95
CA GLU A 102 -10.21 -20.28 9.61
C GLU A 102 -10.24 -19.36 10.83
N LYS A 103 -11.12 -19.63 11.80
CA LYS A 103 -11.21 -18.87 13.04
C LYS A 103 -9.97 -19.02 13.91
N ASP A 104 -9.38 -20.22 13.93
CA ASP A 104 -8.15 -20.46 14.69
C ASP A 104 -6.97 -19.74 14.03
N VAL A 105 -6.88 -19.77 12.69
CA VAL A 105 -5.90 -18.98 11.93
C VAL A 105 -6.09 -17.49 12.21
N ASP A 106 -7.32 -17.02 12.29
CA ASP A 106 -7.64 -15.62 12.58
C ASP A 106 -7.23 -15.18 13.98
N GLN A 107 -7.38 -16.07 14.97
CA GLN A 107 -6.95 -15.79 16.35
C GLN A 107 -5.43 -15.68 16.50
N HIS A 108 -4.67 -16.39 15.67
CA HIS A 108 -3.21 -16.26 15.64
C HIS A 108 -2.75 -14.98 14.93
N ALA A 109 -3.58 -14.42 14.03
CA ALA A 109 -3.29 -13.21 13.28
C ALA A 109 -3.53 -11.94 14.10
N ILE A 110 -2.78 -11.73 15.19
CA ILE A 110 -2.91 -10.53 16.02
C ILE A 110 -2.10 -9.39 15.40
N GLY A 111 -2.74 -8.24 15.19
CA GLY A 111 -2.10 -7.02 14.69
C GLY A 111 -2.01 -6.92 13.16
N SER A 112 -0.91 -6.40 12.64
CA SER A 112 -0.70 -6.14 11.20
C SER A 112 -0.02 -7.31 10.44
N VAL A 113 0.11 -8.46 11.08
CA VAL A 113 0.76 -9.65 10.51
C VAL A 113 -0.20 -10.32 9.53
N SER A 114 0.30 -10.68 8.35
CA SER A 114 -0.48 -11.46 7.39
C SER A 114 -0.49 -12.95 7.79
N SER A 115 -1.59 -13.64 7.56
CA SER A 115 -1.68 -15.09 7.78
C SER A 115 -1.92 -15.83 6.48
N LEU A 116 -1.19 -16.92 6.29
CA LEU A 116 -1.33 -17.83 5.17
C LEU A 116 -1.56 -19.23 5.75
N ALA A 117 -2.62 -19.89 5.32
CA ALA A 117 -2.89 -21.24 5.77
C ALA A 117 -3.17 -22.20 4.59
N LEU A 118 -2.49 -23.33 4.62
CA LEU A 118 -2.82 -24.50 3.82
C LEU A 118 -3.59 -25.45 4.74
N LEU A 119 -4.92 -25.34 4.69
CA LEU A 119 -5.85 -26.17 5.48
C LEU A 119 -6.18 -27.43 4.69
N LYS A 120 -6.85 -28.39 5.33
CA LYS A 120 -7.19 -29.67 4.74
C LYS A 120 -7.95 -29.60 3.41
N ASP A 121 -8.88 -28.66 3.26
CA ASP A 121 -9.77 -28.55 2.10
C ASP A 121 -9.64 -27.23 1.33
N ARG A 122 -8.80 -26.29 1.83
CA ARG A 122 -8.71 -24.96 1.28
C ARG A 122 -7.39 -24.24 1.53
N PHE A 123 -7.11 -23.29 0.68
CA PHE A 123 -6.13 -22.25 0.90
C PHE A 123 -6.81 -21.04 1.56
N TYR A 124 -6.24 -20.52 2.63
CA TYR A 124 -6.72 -19.33 3.32
C TYR A 124 -5.62 -18.29 3.46
N PHE A 125 -5.92 -17.06 3.10
CA PHE A 125 -5.02 -15.92 3.26
C PHE A 125 -5.75 -14.78 3.95
N LYS A 126 -5.16 -14.21 4.98
CA LYS A 126 -5.65 -13.03 5.68
C LYS A 126 -4.59 -11.93 5.70
N SER A 127 -5.01 -10.74 5.33
CA SER A 127 -4.26 -9.50 5.52
C SER A 127 -4.96 -8.65 6.59
N ALA A 128 -4.35 -7.50 6.94
CA ALA A 128 -4.96 -6.56 7.90
C ALA A 128 -6.36 -6.03 7.47
N VAL A 129 -6.68 -6.09 6.16
CA VAL A 129 -7.90 -5.48 5.60
C VAL A 129 -8.88 -6.53 5.08
N ASN A 130 -8.37 -7.60 4.44
CA ASN A 130 -9.19 -8.59 3.73
C ASN A 130 -8.76 -10.00 4.06
N SER A 131 -9.72 -10.95 3.97
CA SER A 131 -9.47 -12.38 3.97
C SER A 131 -9.93 -12.99 2.64
N TYR A 132 -9.19 -13.98 2.18
CA TYR A 132 -9.45 -14.72 0.95
C TYR A 132 -9.45 -16.21 1.26
N ASN A 133 -10.47 -16.91 0.77
CA ASN A 133 -10.68 -18.32 1.00
C ASN A 133 -10.95 -19.01 -0.34
N PHE A 134 -10.12 -19.98 -0.70
CA PHE A 134 -10.21 -20.72 -1.95
C PHE A 134 -10.25 -22.22 -1.66
N LYS A 135 -11.38 -22.86 -1.89
CA LYS A 135 -11.48 -24.33 -1.77
C LYS A 135 -10.67 -25.00 -2.87
N TYR A 136 -9.95 -26.05 -2.53
CA TYR A 136 -9.19 -26.79 -3.53
C TYR A 136 -10.10 -27.44 -4.59
N SER A 137 -11.34 -27.79 -4.24
CA SER A 137 -12.33 -28.30 -5.19
C SER A 137 -12.71 -27.29 -6.28
N GLU A 138 -12.58 -25.98 -6.01
CA GLU A 138 -12.87 -24.90 -6.96
C GLU A 138 -11.68 -24.69 -7.92
N LEU A 139 -10.49 -25.18 -7.55
CA LEU A 139 -9.27 -25.13 -8.34
C LEU A 139 -9.11 -26.33 -9.26
N ALA A 140 -10.15 -27.12 -9.47
CA ALA A 140 -10.17 -28.41 -10.19
C ALA A 140 -9.73 -28.36 -11.67
N GLY A 141 -9.32 -27.21 -12.20
CA GLY A 141 -8.64 -27.07 -13.50
C GLY A 141 -7.12 -27.30 -13.42
N LEU A 142 -6.53 -27.28 -12.22
CA LEU A 142 -5.13 -27.61 -11.97
C LEU A 142 -5.08 -29.12 -11.71
N LYS A 143 -4.90 -29.91 -12.78
CA LYS A 143 -4.65 -31.35 -12.66
C LYS A 143 -3.48 -31.57 -11.71
N ASN A 144 -3.60 -32.58 -10.82
CA ASN A 144 -2.61 -33.25 -9.96
C ASN A 144 -1.11 -32.95 -10.25
N SER A 145 -0.76 -31.70 -10.53
CA SER A 145 0.61 -31.27 -10.65
C SER A 145 1.20 -31.25 -9.25
N ASP A 146 2.36 -31.85 -9.09
CA ASP A 146 3.09 -31.85 -7.84
C ASP A 146 3.26 -30.41 -7.35
N TYR A 147 2.50 -30.02 -6.32
CA TYR A 147 2.59 -28.67 -5.73
C TYR A 147 3.99 -28.41 -5.15
N GLY A 148 4.80 -29.46 -4.91
CA GLY A 148 6.22 -29.35 -4.63
C GLY A 148 6.99 -28.61 -5.74
N ASP A 149 6.63 -28.84 -7.01
CA ASP A 149 7.22 -28.13 -8.14
C ASP A 149 6.86 -26.63 -8.13
N LEU A 150 5.67 -26.25 -7.65
CA LEU A 150 5.28 -24.85 -7.52
C LEU A 150 6.14 -24.10 -6.49
N MET A 151 6.51 -24.74 -5.39
CA MET A 151 7.40 -24.14 -4.39
C MET A 151 8.82 -24.00 -4.94
N GLY A 152 9.30 -24.96 -5.75
CA GLY A 152 10.56 -24.87 -6.48
C GLY A 152 10.56 -23.72 -7.48
N ILE A 153 9.50 -23.59 -8.27
CA ILE A 153 9.30 -22.47 -9.22
C ILE A 153 9.25 -21.14 -8.49
N PHE A 154 8.53 -21.06 -7.36
CA PHE A 154 8.47 -19.84 -6.56
C PHE A 154 9.86 -19.43 -6.05
N SER A 155 10.64 -20.37 -5.55
CA SER A 155 12.01 -20.13 -5.10
C SER A 155 12.91 -19.64 -6.26
N MET A 156 12.78 -20.24 -7.43
CA MET A 156 13.54 -19.85 -8.63
C MET A 156 13.15 -18.43 -9.13
N LEU A 157 11.87 -18.10 -9.08
CA LEU A 157 11.34 -16.83 -9.56
C LEU A 157 11.26 -15.74 -8.48
N HIS A 158 11.73 -16.00 -7.26
CA HIS A 158 11.57 -15.11 -6.11
C HIS A 158 12.01 -13.66 -6.40
N GLY A 159 13.19 -13.47 -7.01
CA GLY A 159 13.68 -12.15 -7.40
C GLY A 159 12.77 -11.43 -8.40
N PHE A 160 12.23 -12.17 -9.37
CA PHE A 160 11.27 -11.64 -10.34
C PHE A 160 9.96 -11.23 -9.65
N ILE A 161 9.45 -12.06 -8.74
CA ILE A 161 8.21 -11.80 -7.99
C ILE A 161 8.37 -10.54 -7.13
N ILE A 162 9.52 -10.37 -6.45
CA ILE A 162 9.82 -9.14 -5.70
C ILE A 162 9.81 -7.93 -6.62
N GLY A 163 10.53 -7.98 -7.75
CA GLY A 163 10.61 -6.88 -8.71
C GLY A 163 9.23 -6.50 -9.27
N PHE A 164 8.42 -7.51 -9.64
CA PHE A 164 7.05 -7.31 -10.11
C PHE A 164 6.15 -6.70 -9.02
N THR A 165 6.25 -7.19 -7.79
CA THR A 165 5.50 -6.65 -6.65
C THR A 165 5.86 -5.19 -6.38
N ILE A 166 7.15 -4.83 -6.37
CA ILE A 166 7.58 -3.44 -6.22
C ILE A 166 6.99 -2.57 -7.33
N PHE A 167 7.06 -3.03 -8.58
CA PHE A 167 6.48 -2.31 -9.71
C PHE A 167 4.97 -2.07 -9.53
N MET A 168 4.21 -3.10 -9.15
CA MET A 168 2.77 -2.99 -8.92
C MET A 168 2.43 -2.05 -7.75
N LEU A 169 3.21 -2.09 -6.67
CA LEU A 169 3.03 -1.19 -5.53
C LEU A 169 3.35 0.27 -5.89
N LEU A 170 4.34 0.52 -6.75
CA LEU A 170 4.63 1.85 -7.27
C LEU A 170 3.48 2.38 -8.14
N VAL A 171 2.94 1.55 -9.02
CA VAL A 171 1.77 1.92 -9.84
C VAL A 171 0.57 2.23 -8.95
N ALA A 172 0.30 1.41 -7.96
CA ALA A 172 -0.79 1.63 -7.00
C ALA A 172 -0.61 2.96 -6.24
N ALA A 173 0.60 3.26 -5.77
CA ALA A 173 0.90 4.51 -5.07
C ALA A 173 0.74 5.75 -5.96
N ILE A 174 1.09 5.66 -7.25
CA ILE A 174 0.84 6.73 -8.22
C ILE A 174 -0.66 6.99 -8.36
N ILE A 175 -1.46 5.94 -8.52
CA ILE A 175 -2.91 6.03 -8.64
C ILE A 175 -3.51 6.63 -7.36
N GLU A 176 -3.12 6.14 -6.19
CA GLU A 176 -3.56 6.64 -4.89
C GLU A 176 -3.24 8.13 -4.73
N THR A 177 -1.99 8.53 -5.02
CA THR A 177 -1.56 9.93 -4.91
C THR A 177 -2.33 10.82 -5.87
N LEU A 178 -2.62 10.34 -7.09
CA LEU A 178 -3.43 11.05 -8.07
C LEU A 178 -4.86 11.26 -7.57
N ILE A 179 -5.51 10.19 -7.07
CA ILE A 179 -6.88 10.24 -6.54
C ILE A 179 -6.96 11.21 -5.35
N ASN A 180 -6.02 11.11 -4.39
CA ASN A 180 -5.96 12.00 -3.24
C ASN A 180 -5.75 13.46 -3.67
N THR A 181 -4.85 13.71 -4.63
CA THR A 181 -4.62 15.07 -5.16
C THR A 181 -5.86 15.63 -5.82
N LEU A 182 -6.60 14.84 -6.60
CA LEU A 182 -7.86 15.27 -7.22
C LEU A 182 -8.91 15.57 -6.16
N LEU A 183 -9.06 14.71 -5.15
CA LEU A 183 -9.97 14.91 -4.04
C LEU A 183 -9.65 16.22 -3.30
N TYR A 184 -8.40 16.44 -2.93
CA TYR A 184 -7.94 17.64 -2.26
C TYR A 184 -8.16 18.89 -3.11
N THR A 185 -7.97 18.79 -4.43
CA THR A 185 -8.19 19.88 -5.38
C THR A 185 -9.67 20.29 -5.46
N ILE A 186 -10.59 19.30 -5.43
CA ILE A 186 -12.04 19.59 -5.42
C ILE A 186 -12.41 20.44 -4.20
N PHE A 187 -11.98 20.03 -3.00
CA PHE A 187 -12.24 20.79 -1.78
C PHE A 187 -11.49 22.13 -1.74
N ALA A 188 -10.25 22.16 -2.25
CA ALA A 188 -9.48 23.40 -2.40
C ALA A 188 -10.16 24.39 -3.33
N ASN A 189 -10.76 23.92 -4.43
CA ASN A 189 -11.52 24.77 -5.34
C ASN A 189 -12.76 25.38 -4.66
N LEU A 190 -13.50 24.59 -3.87
CA LEU A 190 -14.61 25.10 -3.06
C LEU A 190 -14.15 26.17 -2.06
N LEU A 191 -13.02 25.90 -1.37
CA LEU A 191 -12.45 26.84 -0.41
C LEU A 191 -11.99 28.14 -1.10
N CYS A 192 -11.42 28.05 -2.31
CA CYS A 192 -11.03 29.17 -3.15
C CYS A 192 -12.23 30.08 -3.48
N LEU A 193 -13.36 29.47 -3.88
CA LEU A 193 -14.61 30.18 -4.18
C LEU A 193 -15.18 30.88 -2.93
N LEU A 194 -15.21 30.19 -1.78
CA LEU A 194 -15.63 30.75 -0.51
C LEU A 194 -14.75 31.93 -0.07
N ALA A 195 -13.45 31.87 -0.39
CA ALA A 195 -12.52 32.99 -0.13
C ALA A 195 -12.63 34.12 -1.15
N ARG A 196 -13.62 34.09 -2.07
CA ARG A 196 -13.83 35.05 -3.16
C ARG A 196 -12.59 35.26 -4.04
N ARG A 197 -11.96 34.16 -4.43
CA ARG A 197 -10.80 34.16 -5.32
C ARG A 197 -11.11 33.31 -6.54
N THR A 198 -10.63 33.74 -7.71
CA THR A 198 -10.80 32.98 -8.95
C THR A 198 -9.46 32.44 -9.37
N MET A 199 -9.38 31.13 -9.41
CA MET A 199 -8.20 30.39 -9.87
C MET A 199 -8.65 29.26 -10.77
N THR A 200 -7.80 28.89 -11.72
CA THR A 200 -8.04 27.70 -12.54
C THR A 200 -7.94 26.43 -11.71
N PHE A 201 -8.65 25.38 -12.10
CA PHE A 201 -8.54 24.09 -11.44
C PHE A 201 -7.09 23.57 -11.39
N ALA A 202 -6.31 23.79 -12.47
CA ALA A 202 -4.91 23.39 -12.53
C ALA A 202 -4.04 24.17 -11.52
N ALA A 203 -4.31 25.46 -11.28
CA ALA A 203 -3.61 26.24 -10.29
C ALA A 203 -3.94 25.74 -8.86
N ASN A 204 -5.22 25.48 -8.59
CA ASN A 204 -5.65 24.90 -7.32
C ASN A 204 -5.02 23.51 -7.09
N CYS A 205 -4.94 22.68 -8.13
CA CYS A 205 -4.28 21.36 -8.10
C CYS A 205 -2.79 21.49 -7.72
N SER A 206 -2.08 22.45 -8.33
CA SER A 206 -0.66 22.68 -8.02
C SER A 206 -0.46 23.04 -6.55
N ILE A 207 -1.24 23.99 -6.02
CA ILE A 207 -1.12 24.38 -4.61
C ILE A 207 -1.52 23.22 -3.68
N ALA A 208 -2.63 22.52 -3.97
CA ALA A 208 -3.12 21.43 -3.15
C ALA A 208 -2.10 20.27 -3.09
N LEU A 209 -1.44 19.96 -4.21
CA LEU A 209 -0.40 18.95 -4.27
C LEU A 209 0.81 19.30 -3.36
N PHE A 210 1.30 20.54 -3.39
CA PHE A 210 2.38 20.96 -2.49
C PHE A 210 1.90 21.06 -1.04
N ALA A 211 0.66 21.50 -0.80
CA ALA A 211 0.07 21.56 0.54
C ALA A 211 -0.11 20.18 1.19
N SER A 212 -0.27 19.11 0.38
CA SER A 212 -0.38 17.73 0.87
C SER A 212 0.95 17.11 1.29
N THR A 213 2.07 17.78 1.06
CA THR A 213 3.41 17.23 1.36
C THR A 213 3.56 16.85 2.83
N LEU A 214 3.20 17.75 3.76
CA LEU A 214 3.37 17.50 5.18
C LEU A 214 2.59 16.27 5.66
N PRO A 215 1.27 16.14 5.42
CA PRO A 215 0.56 14.95 5.84
C PRO A 215 1.04 13.69 5.11
N THR A 216 1.43 13.77 3.83
CA THR A 216 1.98 12.63 3.10
C THR A 216 3.27 12.10 3.74
N LEU A 217 4.23 12.97 4.04
CA LEU A 217 5.47 12.60 4.73
C LEU A 217 5.20 12.03 6.12
N PHE A 218 4.33 12.67 6.87
CA PHE A 218 3.98 12.25 8.22
C PHE A 218 3.38 10.85 8.25
N PHE A 219 2.38 10.58 7.39
CA PHE A 219 1.77 9.26 7.33
C PHE A 219 2.68 8.20 6.72
N ALA A 220 3.48 8.53 5.70
CA ALA A 220 4.48 7.61 5.16
C ALA A 220 5.49 7.20 6.24
N PHE A 221 5.91 8.14 7.08
CA PHE A 221 6.79 7.85 8.22
C PHE A 221 6.11 6.90 9.22
N LEU A 222 4.91 7.21 9.71
CA LEU A 222 4.18 6.35 10.66
C LEU A 222 3.95 4.95 10.08
N ASN A 223 3.48 4.87 8.83
CA ASN A 223 3.17 3.61 8.17
C ASN A 223 4.41 2.73 7.97
N SER A 224 5.61 3.34 7.83
CA SER A 224 6.87 2.60 7.74
C SER A 224 7.23 1.87 9.04
N PHE A 225 6.72 2.32 10.17
CA PHE A 225 6.84 1.64 11.46
C PHE A 225 5.66 0.71 11.77
N GLY A 226 4.78 0.48 10.80
CA GLY A 226 3.59 -0.37 11.01
C GLY A 226 2.46 0.32 11.78
N LEU A 227 2.55 1.62 12.01
CA LEU A 227 1.51 2.42 12.65
C LEU A 227 0.57 2.95 11.58
N PHE A 228 -0.66 2.41 11.53
CA PHE A 228 -1.69 2.80 10.57
C PHE A 228 -2.84 3.52 11.27
N PRO A 229 -2.72 4.83 11.55
CA PRO A 229 -3.80 5.58 12.19
C PRO A 229 -5.09 5.50 11.36
N PRO A 230 -6.26 5.37 11.99
CA PRO A 230 -7.53 5.47 11.28
C PRO A 230 -7.71 6.89 10.71
N PHE A 231 -8.51 7.00 9.65
CA PHE A 231 -8.86 8.29 9.04
C PHE A 231 -7.70 9.11 8.46
N GLN A 232 -6.61 8.46 8.01
CA GLN A 232 -5.43 9.15 7.45
C GLN A 232 -5.82 10.10 6.30
N THR A 233 -6.68 9.66 5.39
CA THR A 233 -7.15 10.48 4.25
C THR A 233 -7.91 11.71 4.72
N GLN A 234 -8.78 11.59 5.73
CA GLN A 234 -9.56 12.70 6.27
C GLN A 234 -8.67 13.71 7.00
N ILE A 235 -7.74 13.22 7.83
CA ILE A 235 -6.75 14.07 8.50
C ILE A 235 -5.86 14.75 7.45
N GLY A 236 -5.41 14.01 6.45
CA GLY A 236 -4.61 14.51 5.33
C GLY A 236 -5.34 15.63 4.58
N LEU A 237 -6.63 15.44 4.30
CA LEU A 237 -7.48 16.47 3.67
C LEU A 237 -7.54 17.75 4.52
N ILE A 238 -7.84 17.63 5.81
CA ILE A 238 -7.96 18.79 6.72
C ILE A 238 -6.65 19.57 6.76
N VAL A 239 -5.52 18.87 6.96
CA VAL A 239 -4.19 19.51 7.00
C VAL A 239 -3.85 20.16 5.66
N THR A 240 -4.12 19.49 4.55
CA THR A 240 -3.89 20.02 3.20
C THR A 240 -4.71 21.28 2.96
N LEU A 241 -6.00 21.29 3.33
CA LEU A 241 -6.86 22.46 3.16
C LEU A 241 -6.45 23.62 4.08
N PHE A 242 -5.94 23.36 5.26
CA PHE A 242 -5.37 24.37 6.14
C PHE A 242 -4.17 25.06 5.48
N PHE A 243 -3.20 24.29 4.99
CA PHE A 243 -2.04 24.84 4.27
C PHE A 243 -2.44 25.55 2.97
N TYR A 244 -3.38 24.98 2.23
CA TYR A 244 -3.93 25.58 1.04
C TYR A 244 -4.58 26.95 1.32
N TYR A 245 -5.35 27.07 2.41
CA TYR A 245 -5.98 28.31 2.81
C TYR A 245 -4.95 29.42 3.06
N TYR A 246 -3.87 29.12 3.77
CA TYR A 246 -2.79 30.09 3.98
C TYR A 246 -2.12 30.46 2.65
N ALA A 247 -1.92 29.53 1.76
CA ALA A 247 -1.35 29.80 0.44
C ALA A 247 -2.22 30.77 -0.37
N ILE A 248 -3.53 30.55 -0.45
CA ILE A 248 -4.40 31.43 -1.24
C ILE A 248 -4.61 32.78 -0.58
N LYS A 249 -4.47 32.92 0.74
CA LYS A 249 -4.60 34.18 1.44
C LYS A 249 -3.60 35.24 0.95
N SER A 250 -2.44 34.82 0.50
CA SER A 250 -1.38 35.67 -0.08
C SER A 250 -1.68 36.16 -1.52
N ILE A 251 -2.66 35.53 -2.20
CA ILE A 251 -3.06 35.95 -3.56
C ILE A 251 -4.04 37.14 -3.49
N PRO A 252 -3.94 38.14 -4.37
CA PRO A 252 -4.88 39.28 -4.39
C PRO A 252 -6.34 38.82 -4.51
N LYS A 253 -7.25 39.51 -3.82
CA LYS A 253 -8.68 39.29 -4.01
C LYS A 253 -9.09 39.94 -5.35
N ASN A 254 -10.00 39.27 -6.05
CA ASN A 254 -10.67 39.92 -7.16
C ASN A 254 -11.64 40.97 -6.59
N SER A 255 -11.44 42.20 -7.00
CA SER A 255 -12.35 43.34 -6.73
C SER A 255 -13.66 43.16 -7.48
#